data_8bd710fe6d106f904212c16657e69850
#
_entry.id   8bd710fe6d106f904212c16657e69850
#
_cell.length_a   1.000
_cell.length_b   1.000
_cell.length_c   1.000
_cell.angle_alpha   90.00
_cell.angle_beta   90.00
_cell.angle_gamma   90.00
#
_symmetry.space_group_name_H-M   'P 1'
#
loop_
_entity.id
_entity.type
_entity.pdbx_description
1 polymer ?
#
loop_
_entity_poly.entity_id
_entity_poly.type
_entity_poly.pdbx_seq_one_letter_code
_entity_poly.pdbx_strand_id
1 'polypeptide(L)'
;MVLVLVASAVAQRRLEPGTPVSAYSPTFDASCGYSFMSSSIPSASRVNLNGLDATIGTDFLPHWGVIIDSSYVRATDVLNTGHPAYTWAFLGGPVFYPLAHGKTRPFLRAMAGAGLVDSAVPVGDGSYLHGWVERPAYAFGGGIQHSFIGPLGVRVAGDYIRTAYADSTSTVRAQNNIRLTASLMLSLHYGGHRY
;
A
#
# COMPACT_ATOMS: atom_id res chain seq x y z
N MET A 1 -5.10 -15.26 16.41
CA MET A 1 -6.55 -15.47 16.60
C MET A 1 -7.17 -14.21 17.22
N VAL A 2 -7.15 -13.07 16.50
CA VAL A 2 -7.67 -11.77 16.99
C VAL A 2 -8.57 -11.07 15.94
N LEU A 3 -8.87 -11.72 14.81
CA LEU A 3 -9.59 -11.05 13.70
C LEU A 3 -11.13 -11.22 13.69
N VAL A 4 -11.75 -11.81 14.70
CA VAL A 4 -13.18 -12.17 14.66
C VAL A 4 -14.07 -11.22 15.49
N LEU A 5 -13.52 -10.30 16.27
CA LEU A 5 -14.31 -9.51 17.24
C LEU A 5 -14.80 -8.13 16.77
N VAL A 6 -14.47 -7.68 15.56
CA VAL A 6 -14.89 -6.36 15.06
C VAL A 6 -16.22 -6.40 14.27
N ALA A 7 -16.66 -7.56 13.83
CA ALA A 7 -17.86 -7.68 13.00
C ALA A 7 -19.19 -7.65 13.74
N SER A 8 -19.19 -7.79 15.09
CA SER A 8 -20.43 -7.97 15.85
C SER A 8 -21.03 -6.68 16.43
N ALA A 9 -20.36 -5.55 16.38
CA ALA A 9 -20.81 -4.31 17.01
C ALA A 9 -21.69 -3.42 16.11
N VAL A 10 -21.89 -3.77 14.84
CA VAL A 10 -22.63 -2.92 13.88
C VAL A 10 -24.13 -3.28 13.78
N ALA A 11 -24.57 -4.36 14.39
CA ALA A 11 -25.87 -4.98 14.08
C ALA A 11 -27.08 -4.49 14.90
N GLN A 12 -26.96 -3.51 15.80
CA GLN A 12 -28.12 -3.08 16.62
C GLN A 12 -28.30 -1.56 16.68
N ARG A 13 -28.47 -0.92 15.54
CA ARG A 13 -29.12 0.37 15.54
C ARG A 13 -30.63 0.18 15.32
N ARG A 14 -31.42 0.38 16.38
CA ARG A 14 -32.88 0.39 16.32
C ARG A 14 -33.30 1.51 15.36
N LEU A 15 -33.87 1.14 14.23
CA LEU A 15 -34.39 2.09 13.23
C LEU A 15 -35.66 2.73 13.78
N GLU A 16 -35.65 4.03 14.01
CA GLU A 16 -36.88 4.78 14.22
C GLU A 16 -37.65 4.89 12.90
N PRO A 17 -38.98 4.63 12.91
CA PRO A 17 -39.79 4.76 11.70
C PRO A 17 -39.84 6.23 11.26
N GLY A 18 -39.34 6.54 10.05
CA GLY A 18 -39.49 7.85 9.44
C GLY A 18 -38.22 8.64 9.11
N THR A 19 -37.06 8.23 9.56
CA THR A 19 -35.79 8.83 9.07
C THR A 19 -35.36 8.12 7.77
N PRO A 20 -35.17 8.85 6.65
CA PRO A 20 -34.55 8.26 5.47
C PRO A 20 -33.12 7.86 5.87
N VAL A 21 -32.90 6.58 6.07
CA VAL A 21 -31.55 6.05 6.23
C VAL A 21 -30.93 6.18 4.86
N SER A 22 -30.08 7.20 4.66
CA SER A 22 -29.16 7.20 3.54
C SER A 22 -28.27 5.97 3.71
N ALA A 23 -28.69 4.87 3.10
CA ALA A 23 -27.94 3.63 3.15
C ALA A 23 -26.59 3.88 2.47
N TYR A 24 -25.53 3.94 3.29
CA TYR A 24 -24.17 4.00 2.77
C TYR A 24 -23.96 2.74 1.92
N SER A 25 -23.67 2.93 0.63
CA SER A 25 -23.32 1.83 -0.26
C SER A 25 -21.82 1.57 -0.18
N PRO A 26 -21.39 0.41 0.32
CA PRO A 26 -19.99 0.05 0.34
C PRO A 26 -19.39 0.10 -1.06
N THR A 27 -18.19 0.61 -1.18
CA THR A 27 -17.45 0.68 -2.43
C THR A 27 -16.30 -0.32 -2.37
N PHE A 28 -16.15 -1.11 -3.43
CA PHE A 28 -14.98 -1.95 -3.65
C PHE A 28 -14.10 -1.30 -4.71
N ASP A 29 -12.84 -1.07 -4.38
CA ASP A 29 -11.85 -0.45 -5.25
C ASP A 29 -10.74 -1.44 -5.58
N ALA A 30 -10.38 -1.55 -6.85
CA ALA A 30 -9.18 -2.22 -7.30
C ALA A 30 -8.34 -1.25 -8.14
N SER A 31 -7.04 -1.22 -7.94
CA SER A 31 -6.15 -0.39 -8.76
C SER A 31 -4.85 -1.09 -9.08
N CYS A 32 -4.27 -0.75 -10.23
CA CYS A 32 -2.97 -1.24 -10.65
C CYS A 32 -2.24 -0.13 -11.41
N GLY A 33 -0.92 -0.02 -11.20
CA GLY A 33 -0.14 1.05 -11.82
C GLY A 33 1.34 0.98 -11.56
N TYR A 34 1.97 2.11 -11.79
CA TYR A 34 3.41 2.28 -11.64
C TYR A 34 3.76 2.65 -10.19
N SER A 35 4.88 2.08 -9.72
CA SER A 35 5.47 2.35 -8.42
C SER A 35 6.92 2.79 -8.56
N PHE A 36 7.24 3.92 -7.97
CA PHE A 36 8.60 4.41 -7.77
C PHE A 36 8.94 4.37 -6.30
N MET A 37 10.07 3.79 -5.93
CA MET A 37 10.54 3.73 -4.55
C MET A 37 11.98 4.26 -4.47
N SER A 38 12.21 5.20 -3.56
CA SER A 38 13.54 5.67 -3.19
C SER A 38 13.90 5.10 -1.83
N SER A 39 14.86 4.17 -1.82
CA SER A 39 15.29 3.43 -0.64
C SER A 39 16.58 4.00 -0.06
N SER A 40 16.63 4.20 1.26
CA SER A 40 17.86 4.61 1.93
C SER A 40 18.74 3.39 2.21
N ILE A 41 20.02 3.49 1.86
CA ILE A 41 21.02 2.51 2.24
C ILE A 41 21.93 3.18 3.27
N PRO A 42 22.17 2.57 4.46
CA PRO A 42 23.12 3.11 5.42
C PRO A 42 24.50 3.22 4.80
N SER A 43 25.16 4.33 5.07
CA SER A 43 26.50 4.70 4.54
C SER A 43 26.58 4.95 3.03
N ALA A 44 25.45 4.99 2.31
CA ALA A 44 25.44 5.22 0.86
C ALA A 44 24.33 6.18 0.43
N SER A 45 24.33 6.51 -0.85
CA SER A 45 23.29 7.26 -1.53
C SER A 45 21.97 6.49 -1.53
N ARG A 46 20.86 7.19 -1.80
CA ARG A 46 19.56 6.54 -2.02
C ARG A 46 19.58 5.76 -3.33
N VAL A 47 18.95 4.59 -3.32
CA VAL A 47 18.72 3.77 -4.52
C VAL A 47 17.29 3.94 -4.96
N ASN A 48 17.12 4.19 -6.27
CA ASN A 48 15.82 4.33 -6.88
C ASN A 48 15.40 3.02 -7.55
N LEU A 49 14.24 2.52 -7.16
CA LEU A 49 13.64 1.31 -7.70
C LEU A 49 12.34 1.68 -8.43
N ASN A 50 12.06 0.96 -9.49
CA ASN A 50 10.88 1.17 -10.33
C ASN A 50 10.13 -0.15 -10.51
N GLY A 51 8.81 -0.08 -10.60
CA GLY A 51 8.02 -1.29 -10.75
C GLY A 51 6.52 -1.06 -10.80
N LEU A 52 5.79 -2.02 -10.27
CA LEU A 52 4.34 -2.07 -10.30
C LEU A 52 3.75 -2.06 -8.89
N ASP A 53 2.55 -1.57 -8.81
CA ASP A 53 1.71 -1.51 -7.61
C ASP A 53 0.31 -2.04 -7.96
N ALA A 54 -0.26 -2.83 -7.06
CA ALA A 54 -1.63 -3.29 -7.13
C ALA A 54 -2.29 -3.14 -5.76
N THR A 55 -3.49 -2.56 -5.74
CA THR A 55 -4.21 -2.27 -4.51
C THR A 55 -5.64 -2.75 -4.62
N ILE A 56 -6.16 -3.35 -3.56
CA ILE A 56 -7.56 -3.71 -3.40
C ILE A 56 -8.04 -3.10 -2.10
N GLY A 57 -9.22 -2.48 -2.12
CA GLY A 57 -9.80 -1.86 -0.94
C GLY A 57 -11.31 -1.94 -0.91
N THR A 58 -11.87 -1.73 0.25
CA THR A 58 -13.31 -1.57 0.44
C THR A 58 -13.59 -0.53 1.52
N ASP A 59 -14.54 0.34 1.22
CA ASP A 59 -15.06 1.31 2.19
C ASP A 59 -16.27 0.67 2.88
N PHE A 60 -16.26 0.59 4.20
CA PHE A 60 -17.39 0.07 5.01
C PHE A 60 -18.13 1.17 5.75
N LEU A 61 -17.53 2.35 5.85
CA LEU A 61 -18.13 3.58 6.40
C LEU A 61 -17.81 4.76 5.46
N PRO A 62 -18.55 5.88 5.55
CA PRO A 62 -18.33 7.04 4.68
C PRO A 62 -16.89 7.57 4.67
N HIS A 63 -16.21 7.49 5.82
CA HIS A 63 -14.84 7.99 6.01
C HIS A 63 -13.80 6.89 6.24
N TRP A 64 -14.21 5.62 6.34
CA TRP A 64 -13.29 4.54 6.70
C TRP A 64 -13.42 3.34 5.79
N GLY A 65 -12.30 2.79 5.44
CA GLY A 65 -12.16 1.55 4.70
C GLY A 65 -10.96 0.75 5.15
N VAL A 66 -10.74 -0.34 4.44
CA VAL A 66 -9.53 -1.17 4.55
C VAL A 66 -8.93 -1.34 3.17
N ILE A 67 -7.61 -1.50 3.14
CA ILE A 67 -6.84 -1.62 1.91
C ILE A 67 -5.81 -2.74 2.06
N ILE A 68 -5.59 -3.46 0.96
CA ILE A 68 -4.47 -4.38 0.78
C ILE A 68 -3.67 -3.88 -0.42
N ASP A 69 -2.39 -3.79 -0.26
CA ASP A 69 -1.45 -3.21 -1.21
C ASP A 69 -0.32 -4.20 -1.46
N SER A 70 -0.02 -4.46 -2.72
CA SER A 70 1.11 -5.28 -3.14
C SER A 70 1.93 -4.50 -4.14
N SER A 71 3.22 -4.30 -3.86
CA SER A 71 4.12 -3.61 -4.76
C SER A 71 5.39 -4.41 -5.00
N TYR A 72 5.81 -4.46 -6.26
CA TYR A 72 7.06 -5.05 -6.71
C TYR A 72 7.89 -4.00 -7.44
N VAL A 73 9.08 -3.73 -6.92
CA VAL A 73 9.99 -2.73 -7.49
C VAL A 73 11.40 -3.29 -7.60
N ARG A 74 12.14 -2.85 -8.64
CA ARG A 74 13.52 -3.28 -8.90
C ARG A 74 14.42 -2.10 -9.25
N ALA A 75 15.68 -2.22 -8.88
CA ALA A 75 16.80 -1.46 -9.44
C ALA A 75 17.63 -2.40 -10.32
N THR A 76 18.06 -1.95 -11.48
CA THR A 76 18.87 -2.77 -12.40
C THR A 76 20.33 -2.81 -12.00
N ASP A 77 20.79 -1.75 -11.34
CA ASP A 77 22.17 -1.60 -10.88
C ASP A 77 22.19 -0.84 -9.56
N VAL A 78 22.63 -1.50 -8.52
CA VAL A 78 22.73 -0.91 -7.18
C VAL A 78 24.14 -0.38 -6.99
N LEU A 79 24.28 0.94 -6.86
CA LEU A 79 25.57 1.62 -6.56
C LEU A 79 26.69 1.31 -7.58
N ASN A 80 26.36 1.12 -8.86
CA ASN A 80 27.30 0.75 -9.93
C ASN A 80 28.04 -0.57 -9.68
N THR A 81 27.40 -1.52 -9.00
CA THR A 81 27.98 -2.85 -8.77
C THR A 81 27.67 -3.83 -9.91
N GLY A 82 26.81 -3.44 -10.86
CA GLY A 82 26.27 -4.33 -11.91
C GLY A 82 25.24 -5.35 -11.43
N HIS A 83 24.86 -5.30 -10.13
CA HIS A 83 23.91 -6.24 -9.55
C HIS A 83 22.54 -5.60 -9.31
N PRO A 84 21.44 -6.32 -9.62
CA PRO A 84 20.10 -5.83 -9.38
C PRO A 84 19.70 -5.95 -7.90
N ALA A 85 18.72 -5.15 -7.49
CA ALA A 85 17.99 -5.33 -6.23
C ALA A 85 16.49 -5.37 -6.50
N TYR A 86 15.80 -6.13 -5.67
CA TYR A 86 14.37 -6.32 -5.75
C TYR A 86 13.73 -6.07 -4.38
N THR A 87 12.56 -5.46 -4.40
CA THR A 87 11.76 -5.31 -3.18
C THR A 87 10.31 -5.65 -3.50
N TRP A 88 9.75 -6.53 -2.72
CA TRP A 88 8.33 -6.84 -2.74
C TRP A 88 7.74 -6.48 -1.38
N ALA A 89 6.64 -5.74 -1.37
CA ALA A 89 5.92 -5.39 -0.16
C ALA A 89 4.46 -5.84 -0.27
N PHE A 90 3.98 -6.50 0.79
CA PHE A 90 2.58 -6.86 0.99
C PHE A 90 2.10 -6.19 2.25
N LEU A 91 1.24 -5.22 2.11
CA LEU A 91 0.79 -4.37 3.19
C LEU A 91 -0.73 -4.33 3.27
N GLY A 92 -1.27 -4.20 4.47
CA GLY A 92 -2.71 -4.02 4.65
C GLY A 92 -3.01 -3.15 5.86
N GLY A 93 -4.14 -2.47 5.83
CA GLY A 93 -4.52 -1.62 6.94
C GLY A 93 -5.69 -0.68 6.65
N PRO A 94 -6.03 0.18 7.62
CA PRO A 94 -7.09 1.15 7.49
C PRO A 94 -6.75 2.27 6.51
N VAL A 95 -7.78 2.77 5.84
CA VAL A 95 -7.77 3.98 5.05
C VAL A 95 -8.84 4.94 5.54
N PHE A 96 -8.49 6.20 5.65
CA PHE A 96 -9.36 7.28 6.07
C PHE A 96 -9.55 8.28 4.93
N TYR A 97 -10.81 8.62 4.66
CA TYR A 97 -11.21 9.59 3.64
C TYR A 97 -11.75 10.85 4.31
N PRO A 98 -11.00 11.96 4.37
CA PRO A 98 -11.49 13.23 4.94
C PRO A 98 -12.77 13.72 4.26
N LEU A 99 -12.91 13.47 2.95
CA LEU A 99 -14.10 13.78 2.16
C LEU A 99 -14.81 12.47 1.79
N ALA A 100 -15.99 12.24 2.36
CA ALA A 100 -16.77 11.03 2.13
C ALA A 100 -17.36 10.93 0.71
N HIS A 101 -17.63 12.08 0.09
CA HIS A 101 -18.34 12.16 -1.18
C HIS A 101 -17.58 13.02 -2.19
N GLY A 102 -17.81 12.76 -3.48
CA GLY A 102 -17.24 13.53 -4.57
C GLY A 102 -16.40 12.69 -5.53
N LYS A 103 -16.13 13.24 -6.71
CA LYS A 103 -15.30 12.58 -7.71
C LYS A 103 -13.83 12.52 -7.31
N THR A 104 -13.39 13.49 -6.52
CA THR A 104 -12.03 13.59 -6.01
C THR A 104 -12.05 13.38 -4.52
N ARG A 105 -11.39 12.31 -4.05
CA ARG A 105 -11.35 11.93 -2.63
C ARG A 105 -9.89 11.84 -2.17
N PRO A 106 -9.41 12.77 -1.35
CA PRO A 106 -8.15 12.60 -0.65
C PRO A 106 -8.26 11.45 0.35
N PHE A 107 -7.15 10.79 0.64
CA PHE A 107 -7.12 9.72 1.64
C PHE A 107 -5.80 9.71 2.39
N LEU A 108 -5.85 9.16 3.60
CA LEU A 108 -4.70 8.80 4.43
C LEU A 108 -4.76 7.31 4.71
N ARG A 109 -3.60 6.65 4.75
CA ARG A 109 -3.54 5.21 5.03
C ARG A 109 -2.40 4.88 5.98
N ALA A 110 -2.64 3.89 6.84
CA ALA A 110 -1.62 3.28 7.70
C ALA A 110 -1.68 1.78 7.48
N MET A 111 -0.57 1.17 7.12
CA MET A 111 -0.52 -0.23 6.71
C MET A 111 0.61 -0.96 7.40
N ALA A 112 0.42 -2.25 7.63
CA ALA A 112 1.43 -3.16 8.16
C ALA A 112 1.40 -4.47 7.38
N GLY A 113 2.54 -5.16 7.34
CA GLY A 113 2.65 -6.43 6.62
C GLY A 113 4.07 -6.92 6.52
N ALA A 114 4.43 -7.51 5.38
CA ALA A 114 5.73 -8.07 5.11
C ALA A 114 6.42 -7.35 3.94
N GLY A 115 7.72 -7.14 4.09
CA GLY A 115 8.61 -6.72 3.02
C GLY A 115 9.63 -7.82 2.73
N LEU A 116 9.76 -8.19 1.47
CA LEU A 116 10.77 -9.10 0.97
C LEU A 116 11.78 -8.30 0.16
N VAL A 117 13.03 -8.36 0.57
CA VAL A 117 14.12 -7.63 -0.09
C VAL A 117 15.17 -8.63 -0.54
N ASP A 118 15.53 -8.58 -1.81
CA ASP A 118 16.70 -9.26 -2.36
C ASP A 118 17.68 -8.22 -2.87
N SER A 119 18.89 -8.28 -2.35
CA SER A 119 19.99 -7.41 -2.78
C SER A 119 21.30 -8.18 -2.82
N ALA A 120 22.19 -7.81 -3.73
CA ALA A 120 23.52 -8.38 -3.78
C ALA A 120 24.35 -7.89 -2.57
N VAL A 121 24.74 -8.79 -1.70
CA VAL A 121 25.61 -8.52 -0.55
C VAL A 121 27.03 -8.93 -0.91
N PRO A 122 28.01 -8.01 -0.95
CA PRO A 122 29.39 -8.35 -1.25
C PRO A 122 29.98 -9.26 -0.18
N VAL A 123 30.63 -10.33 -0.59
CA VAL A 123 31.39 -11.25 0.27
C VAL A 123 32.88 -10.96 0.08
N GLY A 124 33.67 -11.21 1.11
CA GLY A 124 35.09 -10.80 1.14
C GLY A 124 36.00 -11.43 0.08
N ASP A 125 35.51 -12.38 -0.72
CA ASP A 125 36.22 -13.01 -1.85
C ASP A 125 35.89 -12.36 -3.22
N GLY A 126 35.13 -11.25 -3.23
CA GLY A 126 34.70 -10.57 -4.45
C GLY A 126 33.44 -11.16 -5.08
N SER A 127 32.84 -12.17 -4.50
CA SER A 127 31.54 -12.69 -4.89
C SER A 127 30.39 -11.94 -4.22
N TYR A 128 29.16 -12.15 -4.71
CA TYR A 128 27.95 -11.56 -4.15
C TYR A 128 26.97 -12.66 -3.75
N LEU A 129 26.45 -12.56 -2.53
CA LEU A 129 25.35 -13.41 -2.08
C LEU A 129 24.03 -12.74 -2.43
N HIS A 130 23.13 -13.51 -3.05
CA HIS A 130 21.75 -13.15 -3.30
C HIS A 130 20.84 -13.97 -2.39
N GLY A 131 19.84 -13.34 -1.81
CA GLY A 131 18.84 -14.04 -1.01
C GLY A 131 17.72 -13.12 -0.56
N TRP A 132 16.51 -13.67 -0.55
CA TRP A 132 15.33 -12.97 -0.08
C TRP A 132 15.34 -12.90 1.45
N VAL A 133 15.22 -11.70 1.96
CA VAL A 133 15.07 -11.42 3.39
C VAL A 133 13.66 -10.92 3.64
N GLU A 134 12.87 -11.73 4.33
CA GLU A 134 11.53 -11.36 4.76
C GLU A 134 11.58 -10.67 6.13
N ARG A 135 10.96 -9.51 6.24
CA ARG A 135 10.86 -8.73 7.48
C ARG A 135 9.52 -8.00 7.57
N PRO A 136 9.05 -7.71 8.80
CA PRO A 136 7.90 -6.84 8.98
C PRO A 136 8.11 -5.48 8.31
N ALA A 137 7.08 -4.99 7.65
CA ALA A 137 7.04 -3.70 6.99
C ALA A 137 5.86 -2.88 7.49
N TYR A 138 6.07 -1.57 7.62
CA TYR A 138 5.04 -0.61 8.02
C TYR A 138 5.05 0.54 7.05
N ALA A 139 3.86 1.01 6.69
CA ALA A 139 3.72 2.17 5.82
C ALA A 139 2.71 3.16 6.38
N PHE A 140 3.02 4.42 6.19
CA PHE A 140 2.11 5.53 6.45
C PHE A 140 2.18 6.49 5.28
N GLY A 141 1.01 6.88 4.77
CA GLY A 141 0.96 7.75 3.62
C GLY A 141 -0.43 8.23 3.29
N GLY A 142 -0.59 8.70 2.09
CA GLY A 142 -1.86 9.17 1.61
C GLY A 142 -1.78 9.61 0.15
N GLY A 143 -2.91 10.07 -0.36
CA GLY A 143 -2.98 10.46 -1.75
C GLY A 143 -4.34 11.02 -2.13
N ILE A 144 -4.60 10.98 -3.41
CA ILE A 144 -5.85 11.42 -4.01
C ILE A 144 -6.30 10.36 -4.99
N GLN A 145 -7.59 10.03 -4.94
CA GLN A 145 -8.25 9.27 -5.99
C GLN A 145 -9.26 10.17 -6.71
N HIS A 146 -9.36 9.99 -8.02
CA HIS A 146 -10.29 10.75 -8.86
C HIS A 146 -11.03 9.83 -9.82
N SER A 147 -12.35 9.82 -9.74
CA SER A 147 -13.23 9.06 -10.63
C SER A 147 -13.60 9.91 -11.86
N PHE A 148 -13.38 9.37 -13.06
CA PHE A 148 -13.67 10.06 -14.32
C PHE A 148 -15.08 9.74 -14.82
N ILE A 149 -15.29 8.52 -15.31
CA ILE A 149 -16.51 8.06 -15.97
C ILE A 149 -16.88 6.69 -15.43
N GLY A 150 -18.07 6.58 -14.85
CA GLY A 150 -18.55 5.33 -14.29
C GLY A 150 -17.60 4.78 -13.22
N PRO A 151 -17.15 3.52 -13.35
CA PRO A 151 -16.29 2.90 -12.35
C PRO A 151 -14.80 3.24 -12.51
N LEU A 152 -14.41 3.93 -13.57
CA LEU A 152 -13.01 4.18 -13.88
C LEU A 152 -12.47 5.45 -13.20
N GLY A 153 -11.25 5.38 -12.71
CA GLY A 153 -10.55 6.50 -12.07
C GLY A 153 -9.04 6.34 -12.09
N VAL A 154 -8.39 7.25 -11.42
CA VAL A 154 -6.95 7.21 -11.12
C VAL A 154 -6.73 7.39 -9.62
N ARG A 155 -5.64 6.83 -9.15
CA ARG A 155 -5.15 6.97 -7.78
C ARG A 155 -3.67 7.36 -7.82
N VAL A 156 -3.32 8.41 -7.09
CA VAL A 156 -1.93 8.82 -6.87
C VAL A 156 -1.69 8.83 -5.37
N ALA A 157 -0.60 8.18 -4.93
CA ALA A 157 -0.27 8.12 -3.51
C ALA A 157 1.22 8.29 -3.26
N GLY A 158 1.53 8.76 -2.06
CA GLY A 158 2.87 8.81 -1.50
C GLY A 158 2.90 8.15 -0.13
N ASP A 159 3.87 7.25 0.08
CA ASP A 159 4.03 6.51 1.33
C ASP A 159 5.45 6.61 1.85
N TYR A 160 5.57 6.75 3.14
CA TYR A 160 6.77 6.40 3.86
C TYR A 160 6.67 4.94 4.29
N ILE A 161 7.64 4.12 3.86
CA ILE A 161 7.66 2.68 4.15
C ILE A 161 8.92 2.37 4.95
N ARG A 162 8.73 1.78 6.12
CA ARG A 162 9.81 1.26 6.93
C ARG A 162 9.89 -0.24 6.77
N THR A 163 11.03 -0.71 6.25
CA THR A 163 11.40 -2.13 6.14
C THR A 163 12.65 -2.40 6.95
N ALA A 164 13.12 -3.63 6.94
CA ALA A 164 14.42 -3.98 7.45
C ALA A 164 15.16 -4.85 6.43
N TYR A 165 16.47 -4.73 6.38
CA TYR A 165 17.34 -5.55 5.53
C TYR A 165 18.50 -6.10 6.39
N ALA A 166 19.12 -7.18 5.92
CA ALA A 166 20.36 -7.68 6.52
C ALA A 166 21.55 -7.07 5.78
N ASP A 167 22.52 -6.55 6.52
CA ASP A 167 23.78 -6.09 5.96
C ASP A 167 24.79 -7.25 5.79
N SER A 168 25.96 -6.97 5.24
CA SER A 168 27.04 -7.96 5.01
C SER A 168 27.53 -8.64 6.29
N THR A 169 27.20 -8.10 7.47
CA THR A 169 27.54 -8.65 8.78
C THR A 169 26.40 -9.44 9.41
N SER A 170 25.34 -9.76 8.65
CA SER A 170 24.08 -10.37 9.10
C SER A 170 23.33 -9.55 10.15
N THR A 171 23.70 -8.27 10.33
CA THR A 171 23.00 -7.37 11.25
C THR A 171 21.76 -6.81 10.57
N VAL A 172 20.60 -6.96 11.23
CA VAL A 172 19.35 -6.43 10.73
C VAL A 172 19.27 -4.93 10.99
N ARG A 173 19.15 -4.15 9.93
CA ARG A 173 19.02 -2.69 9.99
C ARG A 173 17.69 -2.22 9.43
N ALA A 174 17.15 -1.18 10.04
CA ALA A 174 15.93 -0.53 9.52
C ALA A 174 16.25 0.24 8.23
N GLN A 175 15.38 0.11 7.23
CA GLN A 175 15.44 0.82 5.97
C GLN A 175 14.24 1.74 5.84
N ASN A 176 14.48 2.99 5.51
CA ASN A 176 13.47 4.02 5.32
C ASN A 176 13.30 4.31 3.83
N ASN A 177 12.13 4.07 3.33
CA ASN A 177 11.82 4.20 1.91
C ASN A 177 10.71 5.23 1.70
N ILE A 178 10.79 5.97 0.60
CA ILE A 178 9.70 6.81 0.11
C ILE A 178 9.20 6.19 -1.17
N ARG A 179 7.89 5.90 -1.22
CA ARG A 179 7.24 5.34 -2.40
C ARG A 179 6.24 6.34 -2.97
N LEU A 180 6.21 6.45 -4.30
CA LEU A 180 5.20 7.18 -5.06
C LEU A 180 4.52 6.19 -6.01
N THR A 181 3.20 6.21 -6.06
CA THR A 181 2.41 5.34 -6.95
C THR A 181 1.45 6.16 -7.79
N ALA A 182 1.25 5.73 -9.03
CA ALA A 182 0.24 6.26 -9.94
C ALA A 182 -0.46 5.10 -10.65
N SER A 183 -1.76 4.94 -10.40
CA SER A 183 -2.51 3.73 -10.75
C SER A 183 -3.83 4.07 -11.42
N LEU A 184 -4.25 3.23 -12.37
CA LEU A 184 -5.64 3.18 -12.83
C LEU A 184 -6.48 2.46 -11.77
N MET A 185 -7.69 2.97 -11.53
CA MET A 185 -8.58 2.49 -10.50
C MET A 185 -9.93 2.08 -11.11
N LEU A 186 -10.46 0.96 -10.63
CA LEU A 186 -11.82 0.49 -10.89
C LEU A 186 -12.58 0.51 -9.56
N SER A 187 -13.66 1.29 -9.48
CA SER A 187 -14.52 1.40 -8.29
C SER A 187 -15.89 0.82 -8.55
N LEU A 188 -16.26 -0.21 -7.81
CA LEU A 188 -17.56 -0.87 -7.90
C LEU A 188 -18.38 -0.55 -6.65
N HIS A 189 -19.57 0.02 -6.85
CA HIS A 189 -20.53 0.29 -5.77
C HIS A 189 -21.38 -0.94 -5.54
N TYR A 190 -21.36 -1.47 -4.32
CA TYR A 190 -22.17 -2.63 -3.94
C TYR A 190 -23.42 -2.16 -3.18
N GLY A 191 -24.61 -2.46 -3.74
CA GLY A 191 -25.87 -2.34 -3.01
C GLY A 191 -26.54 -0.97 -3.05
N GLY A 192 -26.82 -0.45 -4.22
CA GLY A 192 -27.74 0.66 -4.42
C GLY A 192 -28.68 0.38 -5.58
N HIS A 193 -29.80 -0.32 -5.35
CA HIS A 193 -30.93 -0.18 -6.27
C HIS A 193 -31.38 1.28 -6.19
N ARG A 194 -31.01 2.06 -7.21
CA ARG A 194 -31.68 3.31 -7.47
C ARG A 194 -33.03 2.95 -8.10
N TYR A 195 -34.10 3.06 -7.32
CA TYR A 195 -35.43 3.23 -7.87
C TYR A 195 -35.62 4.70 -8.24
#